data_8b06be67926a4bfdfbdec20aefb99721
#
_entry.id   8b06be67926a4bfdfbdec20aefb99721
#
_cell.length_a   1.000
_cell.length_b   1.000
_cell.length_c   1.000
_cell.angle_alpha   90.00
_cell.angle_beta   90.00
_cell.angle_gamma   90.00
#
_symmetry.space_group_name_H-M   'P 1'
#
loop_
_entity.id
_entity.type
_entity.pdbx_description
1 polymer ?
#
loop_
_entity_poly.entity_id
_entity_poly.type
_entity_poly.pdbx_seq_one_letter_code
_entity_poly.pdbx_strand_id
1 'polypeptide(L)'
;MKIHITNYTKTLLTLLVLSLSLNLFSQEISWHNPMDEAIPILHGQGWQDELKGSYHRIPNRMEALLENNRTAWGQSKQCAGEKLVFRTNSETITIRYQTESKNYNMRHMPSTGVSGVDLYAVDENGKWTFCNTNFQYSFGDTIKYTFSGITYPTSANEKGYEFHLYLPLYNGLNWLEVGVKDGSFWRWEKPSLEKPIVIYGTSIAQGACASRPGMAWTNIVERTLQHPILNLGVSGSAKMEEPMQNLLNEVDASLFILDNMENMLAQDVYKTSLHCCRLLRENHPNTPILLVEHSGWPDQHISNHSANSVDEINAELQKVYQELQKNNTNDIYYLTKEELGLDTESFVEGIHPNDYGMMINAKSIIKKIKEIFKENASETFTPCTQNRDPYMWRERHEDILKLNKEEKPDVVLIGNSITHYWGGKPTAHIIRGQEAWEKMSEGVIVHNLGFGWDRIENGLWRIYHGELDGYEAKKVFLLLGTNNVVKNTDQEIARGILELVQAVKDRQPKAKIYVCGIMPRHGWGPRVLEINKYLQENLKLYPEITYIPFDTLGDSEGVLLEEYWHDGTHPNAKGYEAEGKILREYIVK
;
A
#
# COMPACT_ATOMS: atom_id res chain seq x y z
N MET A 1 -59.43 -50.80 -3.84
CA MET A 1 -58.00 -50.85 -4.24
C MET A 1 -57.54 -49.72 -5.17
N LYS A 2 -58.42 -48.84 -5.66
CA LYS A 2 -58.04 -47.68 -6.53
C LYS A 2 -57.68 -46.37 -5.79
N ILE A 3 -58.03 -46.22 -4.50
CA ILE A 3 -57.83 -44.97 -3.73
C ILE A 3 -56.42 -44.87 -3.10
N HIS A 4 -55.75 -45.99 -2.82
CA HIS A 4 -54.41 -45.96 -2.22
C HIS A 4 -53.27 -45.64 -3.19
N ILE A 5 -53.43 -45.97 -4.49
CA ILE A 5 -52.38 -45.72 -5.51
C ILE A 5 -52.25 -44.24 -5.86
N THR A 6 -53.34 -43.46 -5.81
CA THR A 6 -53.35 -42.02 -6.12
C THR A 6 -52.69 -41.14 -5.04
N ASN A 7 -52.69 -41.58 -3.78
CA ASN A 7 -52.03 -40.85 -2.69
C ASN A 7 -50.51 -41.08 -2.68
N TYR A 8 -50.04 -42.29 -2.97
CA TYR A 8 -48.62 -42.59 -3.08
C TYR A 8 -47.95 -41.88 -4.26
N THR A 9 -48.60 -41.77 -5.41
CA THR A 9 -48.10 -41.04 -6.58
C THR A 9 -48.04 -39.52 -6.33
N LYS A 10 -49.01 -38.95 -5.61
CA LYS A 10 -48.99 -37.53 -5.23
C LYS A 10 -47.87 -37.24 -4.23
N THR A 11 -47.69 -38.10 -3.22
CA THR A 11 -46.63 -37.95 -2.24
C THR A 11 -45.24 -38.13 -2.86
N LEU A 12 -45.07 -39.05 -3.79
CA LEU A 12 -43.82 -39.24 -4.55
C LEU A 12 -43.52 -38.03 -5.47
N LEU A 13 -44.53 -37.49 -6.13
CA LEU A 13 -44.38 -36.30 -6.97
C LEU A 13 -44.04 -35.07 -6.14
N THR A 14 -44.64 -34.92 -4.95
CA THR A 14 -44.36 -33.81 -4.04
C THR A 14 -42.94 -33.92 -3.46
N LEU A 15 -42.47 -35.12 -3.11
CA LEU A 15 -41.09 -35.37 -2.67
C LEU A 15 -40.09 -35.18 -3.83
N LEU A 16 -40.42 -35.56 -5.05
CA LEU A 16 -39.57 -35.31 -6.22
C LEU A 16 -39.48 -33.83 -6.58
N VAL A 17 -40.59 -33.08 -6.47
CA VAL A 17 -40.59 -31.61 -6.66
C VAL A 17 -39.84 -30.89 -5.53
N LEU A 18 -39.98 -31.35 -4.27
CA LEU A 18 -39.16 -30.82 -3.16
C LEU A 18 -37.69 -31.17 -3.33
N SER A 19 -37.34 -32.37 -3.79
CA SER A 19 -35.94 -32.73 -4.04
C SER A 19 -35.32 -31.98 -5.23
N LEU A 20 -36.11 -31.70 -6.26
CA LEU A 20 -35.72 -30.85 -7.38
C LEU A 20 -35.60 -29.36 -6.99
N SER A 21 -36.48 -28.88 -6.08
CA SER A 21 -36.36 -27.49 -5.57
C SER A 21 -35.23 -27.30 -4.57
N LEU A 22 -34.81 -28.36 -3.86
CA LEU A 22 -33.63 -28.31 -2.98
C LEU A 22 -32.29 -28.36 -3.74
N ASN A 23 -32.26 -28.84 -4.96
CA ASN A 23 -31.06 -28.83 -5.81
C ASN A 23 -30.89 -27.52 -6.64
N LEU A 24 -31.85 -26.58 -6.57
CA LEU A 24 -31.85 -25.37 -7.39
C LEU A 24 -31.22 -24.14 -6.71
N PHE A 25 -30.62 -24.28 -5.52
CA PHE A 25 -29.98 -23.16 -4.82
C PHE A 25 -28.62 -23.49 -4.16
N SER A 26 -27.84 -24.39 -4.74
CA SER A 26 -26.42 -24.32 -4.53
C SER A 26 -25.89 -23.16 -5.39
N GLN A 27 -25.74 -21.99 -4.80
CA GLN A 27 -25.03 -20.91 -5.49
C GLN A 27 -23.64 -21.44 -5.87
N GLU A 28 -23.36 -21.53 -7.16
CA GLU A 28 -22.02 -21.91 -7.62
C GLU A 28 -21.02 -20.87 -7.10
N ILE A 29 -19.88 -21.35 -6.65
CA ILE A 29 -18.79 -20.53 -6.11
C ILE A 29 -17.63 -20.60 -7.08
N SER A 30 -17.22 -19.44 -7.57
CA SER A 30 -15.95 -19.28 -8.31
C SER A 30 -14.81 -19.14 -7.32
N TRP A 31 -13.79 -20.02 -7.45
CA TRP A 31 -12.62 -20.05 -6.58
C TRP A 31 -11.41 -19.45 -7.28
N HIS A 32 -10.67 -18.61 -6.56
CA HIS A 32 -9.51 -17.88 -7.05
C HIS A 32 -8.31 -18.19 -6.16
N ASN A 33 -7.29 -18.83 -6.75
CA ASN A 33 -6.03 -19.12 -6.07
C ASN A 33 -5.00 -18.05 -6.45
N PRO A 34 -4.40 -17.35 -5.48
CA PRO A 34 -3.41 -16.30 -5.77
C PRO A 34 -2.14 -16.84 -6.46
N MET A 35 -1.82 -18.13 -6.28
CA MET A 35 -0.63 -18.73 -6.89
C MET A 35 -0.81 -19.13 -8.35
N ASP A 36 -2.05 -19.08 -8.88
CA ASP A 36 -2.32 -19.31 -10.28
C ASP A 36 -2.05 -18.09 -11.17
N GLU A 37 -1.82 -16.92 -10.54
CA GLU A 37 -1.55 -15.68 -11.25
C GLU A 37 -0.15 -15.66 -11.85
N ALA A 38 -0.05 -15.14 -13.08
CA ALA A 38 1.22 -15.03 -13.80
C ALA A 38 2.19 -14.02 -13.15
N ILE A 39 1.63 -13.03 -12.44
CA ILE A 39 2.36 -11.98 -11.73
C ILE A 39 2.11 -12.16 -10.24
N PRO A 40 3.13 -12.04 -9.37
CA PRO A 40 2.93 -12.10 -7.93
C PRO A 40 1.92 -11.05 -7.45
N ILE A 41 0.95 -11.49 -6.65
CA ILE A 41 -0.11 -10.64 -6.10
C ILE A 41 -0.13 -10.62 -4.57
N LEU A 42 0.82 -11.28 -3.94
CA LEU A 42 0.99 -11.27 -2.48
C LEU A 42 1.66 -9.96 -2.06
N HIS A 43 0.97 -9.15 -1.26
CA HIS A 43 1.49 -7.91 -0.70
C HIS A 43 2.31 -8.20 0.56
N GLY A 44 3.33 -7.39 0.84
CA GLY A 44 4.19 -7.54 2.03
C GLY A 44 5.33 -8.55 1.87
N GLN A 45 5.54 -9.10 0.68
CA GLN A 45 6.63 -10.01 0.35
C GLN A 45 7.75 -9.27 -0.39
N GLY A 46 8.99 -9.41 0.06
CA GLY A 46 10.13 -8.66 -0.48
C GLY A 46 10.69 -9.25 -1.79
N TRP A 47 11.11 -10.48 -1.79
CA TRP A 47 11.84 -11.14 -2.90
C TRP A 47 10.88 -11.93 -3.79
N GLN A 48 9.90 -11.25 -4.40
CA GLN A 48 8.79 -11.89 -5.11
C GLN A 48 9.22 -12.83 -6.23
N ASP A 49 10.29 -12.52 -6.96
CA ASP A 49 10.79 -13.37 -8.03
C ASP A 49 11.36 -14.70 -7.51
N GLU A 50 12.07 -14.66 -6.36
CA GLU A 50 12.63 -15.86 -5.71
C GLU A 50 11.56 -16.67 -4.96
N LEU A 51 10.50 -16.01 -4.49
CA LEU A 51 9.43 -16.57 -3.66
C LEU A 51 8.17 -16.93 -4.47
N LYS A 52 8.23 -16.87 -5.79
CA LYS A 52 7.10 -17.17 -6.66
C LYS A 52 6.45 -18.52 -6.31
N GLY A 53 5.14 -18.49 -6.03
CA GLY A 53 4.36 -19.66 -5.63
C GLY A 53 4.52 -20.06 -4.15
N SER A 54 5.08 -19.18 -3.31
CA SER A 54 5.29 -19.41 -1.89
C SER A 54 4.70 -18.28 -1.04
N TYR A 55 4.26 -18.62 0.17
CA TYR A 55 3.84 -17.69 1.23
C TYR A 55 4.96 -17.44 2.25
N HIS A 56 6.23 -17.75 1.93
CA HIS A 56 7.36 -17.47 2.80
C HIS A 56 7.77 -16.00 2.69
N ARG A 57 8.22 -15.41 3.79
CA ARG A 57 8.63 -14.00 3.84
C ARG A 57 10.06 -13.75 3.35
N ILE A 58 10.94 -14.75 3.41
CA ILE A 58 12.34 -14.65 2.97
C ILE A 58 12.71 -15.78 2.01
N PRO A 59 13.69 -15.56 1.10
CA PRO A 59 14.09 -16.53 0.09
C PRO A 59 14.63 -17.85 0.66
N ASN A 60 14.39 -18.95 -0.05
CA ASN A 60 14.84 -20.29 0.36
C ASN A 60 16.38 -20.42 0.48
N ARG A 61 17.15 -19.58 -0.22
CA ARG A 61 18.63 -19.53 -0.06
C ARG A 61 19.08 -19.17 1.36
N MET A 62 18.20 -18.54 2.15
CA MET A 62 18.49 -18.22 3.54
C MET A 62 18.50 -19.43 4.46
N GLU A 63 17.95 -20.57 4.07
CA GLU A 63 17.92 -21.78 4.90
C GLU A 63 19.34 -22.23 5.31
N ALA A 64 20.26 -22.26 4.35
CA ALA A 64 21.65 -22.63 4.62
C ALA A 64 22.38 -21.56 5.46
N LEU A 65 22.11 -20.27 5.20
CA LEU A 65 22.73 -19.16 5.93
C LEU A 65 22.24 -19.05 7.37
N LEU A 66 21.03 -19.52 7.65
CA LEU A 66 20.40 -19.58 8.98
C LEU A 66 20.51 -20.97 9.63
N GLU A 67 21.44 -21.82 9.17
CA GLU A 67 21.63 -23.17 9.71
C GLU A 67 21.83 -23.17 11.23
N ASN A 68 22.58 -22.20 11.73
CA ASN A 68 22.84 -22.02 13.17
C ASN A 68 21.69 -21.24 13.90
N ASN A 69 20.69 -20.77 13.17
CA ASN A 69 19.51 -20.11 13.71
C ASN A 69 18.21 -20.67 13.10
N ARG A 70 17.94 -21.93 13.39
CA ARG A 70 16.73 -22.65 12.91
C ARG A 70 15.42 -21.96 13.35
N THR A 71 15.45 -21.22 14.43
CA THR A 71 14.28 -20.44 14.88
C THR A 71 13.96 -19.34 13.88
N ALA A 72 14.94 -18.54 13.46
CA ALA A 72 14.73 -17.49 12.46
C ALA A 72 14.21 -18.07 11.15
N TRP A 73 14.80 -19.15 10.65
CA TRP A 73 14.32 -19.82 9.44
C TRP A 73 12.87 -20.32 9.57
N GLY A 74 12.55 -21.00 10.68
CA GLY A 74 11.19 -21.50 10.93
C GLY A 74 10.13 -20.40 11.00
N GLN A 75 10.44 -19.29 11.67
CA GLN A 75 9.53 -18.14 11.79
C GLN A 75 9.36 -17.39 10.47
N SER A 76 10.37 -17.36 9.63
CA SER A 76 10.32 -16.66 8.32
C SER A 76 9.37 -17.32 7.31
N LYS A 77 8.96 -18.56 7.52
CA LYS A 77 7.96 -19.27 6.72
C LYS A 77 6.52 -18.90 7.06
N GLN A 78 6.31 -18.18 8.15
CA GLN A 78 5.00 -17.74 8.59
C GLN A 78 4.63 -16.41 7.90
N CYS A 79 3.33 -16.16 7.70
CA CYS A 79 2.83 -15.12 6.81
C CYS A 79 2.66 -13.73 7.47
N ALA A 80 3.34 -13.46 8.60
CA ALA A 80 3.20 -12.18 9.30
C ALA A 80 3.51 -10.98 8.40
N GLY A 81 2.57 -10.04 8.28
CA GLY A 81 2.68 -8.85 7.44
C GLY A 81 2.28 -9.06 5.98
N GLU A 82 2.01 -10.29 5.56
CA GLU A 82 1.52 -10.58 4.23
C GLU A 82 0.00 -10.48 4.14
N LYS A 83 -0.50 -10.04 2.99
CA LYS A 83 -1.92 -9.94 2.69
C LYS A 83 -2.19 -10.12 1.20
N LEU A 84 -3.44 -10.45 0.89
CA LEU A 84 -3.99 -10.44 -0.45
C LEU A 84 -4.98 -9.29 -0.58
N VAL A 85 -4.96 -8.61 -1.72
CA VAL A 85 -5.89 -7.52 -2.01
C VAL A 85 -6.66 -7.86 -3.26
N PHE A 86 -7.98 -7.75 -3.19
CA PHE A 86 -8.87 -8.06 -4.31
C PHE A 86 -10.12 -7.17 -4.29
N ARG A 87 -10.79 -7.09 -5.42
CA ARG A 87 -12.05 -6.37 -5.56
C ARG A 87 -13.15 -7.33 -6.01
N THR A 88 -14.30 -7.25 -5.35
CA THR A 88 -15.49 -8.02 -5.70
C THR A 88 -16.78 -7.34 -5.24
N ASN A 89 -17.88 -7.62 -5.93
CA ASN A 89 -19.24 -7.25 -5.54
C ASN A 89 -20.04 -8.44 -4.97
N SER A 90 -19.37 -9.51 -4.59
CA SER A 90 -20.02 -10.68 -4.00
C SER A 90 -20.56 -10.38 -2.60
N GLU A 91 -21.82 -10.67 -2.34
CA GLU A 91 -22.44 -10.53 -1.02
C GLU A 91 -21.91 -11.53 0.02
N THR A 92 -21.17 -12.54 -0.44
CA THR A 92 -20.53 -13.56 0.39
C THR A 92 -19.14 -13.86 -0.13
N ILE A 93 -18.16 -13.81 0.75
CA ILE A 93 -16.77 -14.17 0.48
C ILE A 93 -16.41 -15.32 1.38
N THR A 94 -15.88 -16.40 0.81
CA THR A 94 -15.41 -17.58 1.55
C THR A 94 -13.91 -17.73 1.34
N ILE A 95 -13.15 -17.79 2.43
CA ILE A 95 -11.71 -18.08 2.40
C ILE A 95 -11.55 -19.54 2.85
N ARG A 96 -10.80 -20.33 2.09
CA ARG A 96 -10.37 -21.66 2.50
C ARG A 96 -8.88 -21.83 2.28
N TYR A 97 -8.22 -22.47 3.24
CA TYR A 97 -6.76 -22.64 3.19
C TYR A 97 -6.31 -23.80 4.07
N GLN A 98 -5.07 -24.20 3.86
CA GLN A 98 -4.38 -25.15 4.70
C GLN A 98 -3.09 -24.54 5.23
N THR A 99 -2.90 -24.63 6.54
CA THR A 99 -1.66 -24.21 7.19
C THR A 99 -0.60 -25.31 7.14
N GLU A 100 0.67 -24.91 7.14
CA GLU A 100 1.81 -25.86 7.22
C GLU A 100 1.80 -26.64 8.55
N SER A 101 1.47 -25.96 9.65
CA SER A 101 1.37 -26.58 10.97
C SER A 101 -0.09 -26.72 11.40
N LYS A 102 -0.39 -27.85 12.09
CA LYS A 102 -1.69 -28.08 12.74
C LYS A 102 -1.74 -27.50 14.17
N ASN A 103 -0.70 -26.81 14.61
CA ASN A 103 -0.71 -26.04 15.87
C ASN A 103 -1.40 -24.70 15.64
N TYR A 104 -2.72 -24.69 15.78
CA TYR A 104 -3.54 -23.52 15.44
C TYR A 104 -3.51 -22.40 16.47
N ASN A 105 -3.05 -22.66 17.70
CA ASN A 105 -2.96 -21.68 18.79
C ASN A 105 -1.68 -21.83 19.60
N MET A 106 -1.40 -20.85 20.45
CA MET A 106 -0.35 -20.89 21.47
C MET A 106 -0.97 -20.63 22.85
N ARG A 107 -0.21 -20.88 23.93
CA ARG A 107 -0.71 -20.69 25.32
C ARG A 107 -1.22 -19.27 25.57
N HIS A 108 -0.58 -18.28 24.93
CA HIS A 108 -0.81 -16.85 25.12
C HIS A 108 -1.42 -16.18 23.87
N MET A 109 -1.74 -16.96 22.83
CA MET A 109 -2.27 -16.41 21.59
C MET A 109 -3.38 -17.29 21.01
N PRO A 110 -4.58 -16.73 20.69
CA PRO A 110 -5.71 -17.50 20.18
C PRO A 110 -5.48 -18.01 18.75
N SER A 111 -6.27 -19.01 18.34
CA SER A 111 -6.21 -19.56 16.97
C SER A 111 -6.45 -18.49 15.90
N THR A 112 -7.30 -17.52 16.19
CA THR A 112 -7.59 -16.39 15.29
C THR A 112 -6.37 -15.52 15.03
N GLY A 113 -5.45 -15.41 15.98
CA GLY A 113 -4.18 -14.68 15.81
C GLY A 113 -3.09 -15.56 15.18
N VAL A 114 -2.92 -16.79 15.69
CA VAL A 114 -1.86 -17.71 15.23
C VAL A 114 -2.09 -18.15 13.79
N SER A 115 -3.29 -18.63 13.48
CA SER A 115 -3.60 -19.33 12.22
C SER A 115 -4.81 -18.77 11.47
N GLY A 116 -5.47 -17.74 12.00
CA GLY A 116 -6.64 -17.12 11.40
C GLY A 116 -6.29 -16.08 10.35
N VAL A 117 -7.33 -15.62 9.65
CA VAL A 117 -7.26 -14.54 8.66
C VAL A 117 -8.24 -13.43 9.02
N ASP A 118 -7.94 -12.21 8.62
CA ASP A 118 -8.80 -11.05 8.78
C ASP A 118 -9.14 -10.44 7.43
N LEU A 119 -10.40 -10.05 7.25
CA LEU A 119 -10.86 -9.35 6.06
C LEU A 119 -11.28 -7.91 6.42
N TYR A 120 -10.75 -6.96 5.68
CA TYR A 120 -11.18 -5.56 5.73
C TYR A 120 -11.71 -5.15 4.36
N ALA A 121 -12.82 -4.41 4.36
CA ALA A 121 -13.34 -3.74 3.17
C ALA A 121 -12.93 -2.27 3.19
N VAL A 122 -12.61 -1.73 2.02
CA VAL A 122 -12.44 -0.29 1.80
C VAL A 122 -13.59 0.17 0.93
N ASP A 123 -14.42 1.05 1.48
CA ASP A 123 -15.58 1.58 0.76
C ASP A 123 -15.19 2.68 -0.25
N GLU A 124 -16.16 3.19 -0.97
CA GLU A 124 -16.01 4.25 -1.96
C GLU A 124 -15.48 5.57 -1.39
N ASN A 125 -15.55 5.77 -0.06
CA ASN A 125 -15.03 6.92 0.64
C ASN A 125 -13.62 6.69 1.21
N GLY A 126 -13.02 5.53 0.94
CA GLY A 126 -11.73 5.13 1.48
C GLY A 126 -11.79 4.72 2.96
N LYS A 127 -12.99 4.47 3.51
CA LYS A 127 -13.16 4.06 4.90
C LYS A 127 -12.91 2.55 5.03
N TRP A 128 -12.00 2.22 5.91
CA TRP A 128 -11.69 0.84 6.27
C TRP A 128 -12.71 0.28 7.26
N THR A 129 -13.24 -0.88 6.96
CA THR A 129 -14.23 -1.57 7.80
C THR A 129 -13.81 -3.02 7.98
N PHE A 130 -13.68 -3.48 9.22
CA PHE A 130 -13.45 -4.89 9.53
C PHE A 130 -14.71 -5.71 9.22
N CYS A 131 -14.55 -6.76 8.42
CA CYS A 131 -15.67 -7.62 8.02
C CYS A 131 -15.97 -8.67 9.08
N ASN A 132 -17.23 -8.77 9.49
CA ASN A 132 -17.70 -9.71 10.49
C ASN A 132 -17.95 -11.10 9.87
N THR A 133 -17.47 -12.15 10.52
CA THR A 133 -17.72 -13.54 10.12
C THR A 133 -18.99 -14.13 10.73
N ASN A 134 -19.62 -13.46 11.70
CA ASN A 134 -20.72 -14.02 12.50
C ASN A 134 -20.40 -15.43 13.06
N PHE A 135 -19.16 -15.64 13.52
CA PHE A 135 -18.64 -16.92 13.98
C PHE A 135 -18.61 -18.04 12.91
N GLN A 136 -18.72 -17.69 11.63
CA GLN A 136 -18.64 -18.66 10.53
C GLN A 136 -17.18 -18.93 10.14
N TYR A 137 -16.44 -19.54 11.05
CA TYR A 137 -15.09 -20.03 10.80
C TYR A 137 -14.85 -21.36 11.53
N SER A 138 -13.96 -22.17 10.98
CA SER A 138 -13.58 -23.47 11.56
C SER A 138 -12.11 -23.75 11.32
N PHE A 139 -11.46 -24.35 12.31
CA PHE A 139 -10.10 -24.85 12.21
C PHE A 139 -10.12 -26.38 12.04
N GLY A 140 -9.26 -26.89 11.19
CA GLY A 140 -9.14 -28.29 10.82
C GLY A 140 -8.16 -28.47 9.66
N ASP A 141 -8.15 -29.64 9.01
CA ASP A 141 -7.24 -29.89 7.87
C ASP A 141 -7.42 -28.85 6.75
N THR A 142 -8.63 -28.35 6.58
CA THR A 142 -8.93 -27.14 5.81
C THR A 142 -9.57 -26.13 6.74
N ILE A 143 -8.93 -24.99 6.90
CA ILE A 143 -9.50 -23.87 7.64
C ILE A 143 -10.43 -23.11 6.72
N LYS A 144 -11.57 -22.68 7.24
CA LYS A 144 -12.58 -21.96 6.46
C LYS A 144 -13.08 -20.75 7.23
N TYR A 145 -13.18 -19.62 6.55
CA TYR A 145 -13.82 -18.38 7.00
C TYR A 145 -14.88 -17.97 6.00
N THR A 146 -16.05 -17.54 6.46
CA THR A 146 -17.12 -17.04 5.60
C THR A 146 -17.57 -15.66 6.10
N PHE A 147 -17.53 -14.68 5.21
CA PHE A 147 -18.01 -13.32 5.39
C PHE A 147 -19.26 -13.16 4.53
N SER A 148 -20.41 -12.96 5.15
CA SER A 148 -21.71 -12.94 4.45
C SER A 148 -22.52 -11.69 4.85
N GLY A 149 -23.52 -11.36 4.01
CA GLY A 149 -24.37 -10.19 4.23
C GLY A 149 -23.68 -8.87 3.89
N ILE A 150 -22.67 -8.89 3.02
CA ILE A 150 -22.01 -7.69 2.51
C ILE A 150 -22.99 -7.00 1.56
N THR A 151 -23.20 -5.71 1.76
CA THR A 151 -24.10 -4.88 0.95
C THR A 151 -23.32 -3.79 0.24
N TYR A 152 -23.74 -3.46 -0.96
CA TYR A 152 -23.09 -2.45 -1.80
C TYR A 152 -24.07 -1.34 -2.13
N PRO A 153 -23.69 -0.05 -2.02
CA PRO A 153 -24.50 1.04 -2.55
C PRO A 153 -24.58 0.93 -4.08
N THR A 154 -25.58 1.59 -4.67
CA THR A 154 -25.83 1.51 -6.12
C THR A 154 -24.60 1.90 -6.96
N SER A 155 -23.81 2.85 -6.48
CA SER A 155 -22.56 3.28 -7.12
C SER A 155 -21.45 2.20 -7.13
N ALA A 156 -21.44 1.30 -6.15
CA ALA A 156 -20.43 0.23 -6.03
C ALA A 156 -20.92 -1.13 -6.57
N ASN A 157 -22.18 -1.23 -7.05
CA ASN A 157 -22.79 -2.52 -7.42
C ASN A 157 -22.05 -3.26 -8.56
N GLU A 158 -21.38 -2.56 -9.47
CA GLU A 158 -20.71 -3.22 -10.61
C GLU A 158 -19.38 -3.85 -10.22
N LYS A 159 -18.56 -3.17 -9.40
CA LYS A 159 -17.18 -3.60 -9.05
C LYS A 159 -17.01 -3.98 -7.59
N GLY A 160 -17.95 -3.61 -6.73
CA GLY A 160 -17.90 -3.85 -5.29
C GLY A 160 -16.80 -3.04 -4.57
N TYR A 161 -16.45 -3.51 -3.38
CA TYR A 161 -15.39 -2.94 -2.57
C TYR A 161 -14.02 -3.56 -2.86
N GLU A 162 -12.98 -2.87 -2.47
CA GLU A 162 -11.65 -3.42 -2.31
C GLU A 162 -11.55 -4.12 -0.96
N PHE A 163 -11.03 -5.34 -0.97
CA PHE A 163 -10.89 -6.16 0.23
C PHE A 163 -9.42 -6.47 0.49
N HIS A 164 -8.99 -6.33 1.74
CA HIS A 164 -7.66 -6.69 2.23
C HIS A 164 -7.77 -7.89 3.15
N LEU A 165 -7.21 -9.01 2.73
CA LEU A 165 -7.17 -10.26 3.48
C LEU A 165 -5.80 -10.42 4.11
N TYR A 166 -5.68 -10.12 5.41
CA TYR A 166 -4.45 -10.34 6.19
C TYR A 166 -4.28 -11.82 6.51
N LEU A 167 -3.07 -12.33 6.32
CA LEU A 167 -2.72 -13.74 6.48
C LEU A 167 -2.27 -14.07 7.91
N PRO A 168 -2.15 -15.37 8.28
CA PRO A 168 -1.79 -15.81 9.63
C PRO A 168 -0.46 -15.24 10.14
N LEU A 169 -0.41 -14.83 11.41
CA LEU A 169 0.80 -14.26 12.00
C LEU A 169 1.86 -15.32 12.38
N TYR A 170 1.42 -16.53 12.77
CA TYR A 170 2.29 -17.57 13.31
C TYR A 170 2.12 -18.95 12.65
N ASN A 171 1.60 -18.95 11.41
CA ASN A 171 1.54 -20.15 10.60
C ASN A 171 1.86 -19.85 9.14
N GLY A 172 2.53 -20.77 8.46
CA GLY A 172 2.71 -20.77 7.03
C GLY A 172 1.50 -21.38 6.32
N LEU A 173 1.38 -21.14 5.03
CA LEU A 173 0.30 -21.65 4.19
C LEU A 173 0.82 -22.63 3.15
N ASN A 174 0.14 -23.79 3.00
CA ASN A 174 0.35 -24.71 1.90
C ASN A 174 -0.39 -24.23 0.64
N TRP A 175 -1.60 -23.72 0.83
CA TRP A 175 -2.46 -23.16 -0.22
C TRP A 175 -3.57 -22.30 0.39
N LEU A 176 -4.13 -21.40 -0.42
CA LEU A 176 -5.28 -20.57 -0.06
C LEU A 176 -6.11 -20.30 -1.32
N GLU A 177 -7.42 -20.23 -1.16
CA GLU A 177 -8.36 -19.81 -2.19
C GLU A 177 -9.43 -18.88 -1.62
N VAL A 178 -9.82 -17.91 -2.45
CA VAL A 178 -10.93 -17.00 -2.18
C VAL A 178 -12.10 -17.39 -3.07
N GLY A 179 -13.23 -17.72 -2.45
CA GLY A 179 -14.47 -18.08 -3.13
C GLY A 179 -15.47 -16.94 -3.10
N VAL A 180 -16.02 -16.60 -4.24
CA VAL A 180 -17.10 -15.62 -4.42
C VAL A 180 -18.26 -16.24 -5.16
N LYS A 181 -19.46 -15.65 -5.07
CA LYS A 181 -20.62 -16.11 -5.84
C LYS A 181 -20.30 -16.06 -7.34
N ASP A 182 -20.62 -17.12 -8.05
CA ASP A 182 -20.42 -17.17 -9.50
C ASP A 182 -21.12 -16.00 -10.21
N GLY A 183 -20.43 -15.44 -11.21
CA GLY A 183 -20.89 -14.24 -11.91
C GLY A 183 -20.67 -12.92 -11.18
N SER A 184 -20.10 -12.91 -9.95
CA SER A 184 -19.67 -11.69 -9.29
C SER A 184 -18.45 -11.09 -10.00
N PHE A 185 -18.31 -9.76 -9.93
CA PHE A 185 -17.06 -9.12 -10.33
C PHE A 185 -15.91 -9.66 -9.49
N TRP A 186 -14.76 -9.90 -10.15
CA TRP A 186 -13.54 -10.35 -9.48
C TRP A 186 -12.30 -9.74 -10.12
N ARG A 187 -11.38 -9.25 -9.29
CA ARG A 187 -10.04 -8.83 -9.70
C ARG A 187 -9.10 -8.87 -8.51
N TRP A 188 -7.90 -9.46 -8.71
CA TRP A 188 -6.79 -9.24 -7.80
C TRP A 188 -6.23 -7.83 -7.98
N GLU A 189 -5.89 -7.17 -6.87
CA GLU A 189 -5.13 -5.92 -6.91
C GLU A 189 -3.65 -6.23 -6.72
N LYS A 190 -2.82 -5.65 -7.59
CA LYS A 190 -1.38 -5.89 -7.56
C LYS A 190 -0.72 -5.16 -6.40
N PRO A 191 0.40 -5.68 -5.83
CA PRO A 191 1.21 -4.95 -4.87
C PRO A 191 1.65 -3.60 -5.42
N SER A 192 1.70 -2.60 -4.53
CA SER A 192 2.33 -1.32 -4.84
C SER A 192 3.84 -1.54 -5.06
N LEU A 193 4.40 -0.81 -6.02
CA LEU A 193 5.85 -0.80 -6.27
C LEU A 193 6.56 0.34 -5.52
N GLU A 194 5.86 1.02 -4.63
CA GLU A 194 6.49 1.93 -3.68
C GLU A 194 7.53 1.20 -2.84
N LYS A 195 8.63 1.89 -2.56
CA LYS A 195 9.65 1.37 -1.65
C LYS A 195 9.04 1.09 -0.29
N PRO A 196 9.10 -0.14 0.22
CA PRO A 196 8.47 -0.48 1.48
C PRO A 196 9.16 0.16 2.68
N ILE A 197 8.44 0.33 3.77
CA ILE A 197 9.03 0.43 5.10
C ILE A 197 9.42 -0.98 5.51
N VAL A 198 10.70 -1.21 5.78
CA VAL A 198 11.22 -2.50 6.23
C VAL A 198 11.29 -2.51 7.75
N ILE A 199 10.62 -3.47 8.37
CA ILE A 199 10.63 -3.67 9.81
C ILE A 199 11.38 -4.96 10.12
N TYR A 200 12.56 -4.85 10.73
CA TYR A 200 13.30 -5.98 11.27
C TYR A 200 13.16 -5.98 12.78
N GLY A 201 12.53 -7.01 13.34
CA GLY A 201 12.21 -7.03 14.76
C GLY A 201 11.89 -8.42 15.30
N THR A 202 11.47 -8.43 16.55
CA THR A 202 11.25 -9.63 17.36
C THR A 202 9.85 -10.23 17.16
N SER A 203 9.39 -11.04 18.14
CA SER A 203 8.02 -11.54 18.22
C SER A 203 6.98 -10.42 18.23
N ILE A 204 7.30 -9.27 18.79
CA ILE A 204 6.38 -8.12 18.86
C ILE A 204 6.14 -7.54 17.46
N ALA A 205 7.20 -7.42 16.66
CA ALA A 205 7.08 -7.02 15.26
C ALA A 205 6.36 -8.09 14.40
N GLN A 206 6.56 -9.38 14.68
CA GLN A 206 5.83 -10.47 14.03
C GLN A 206 4.33 -10.43 14.37
N GLY A 207 3.94 -9.85 15.51
CA GLY A 207 2.55 -9.69 15.95
C GLY A 207 2.12 -10.66 17.03
N ALA A 208 3.06 -11.14 17.88
CA ALA A 208 2.74 -12.01 19.00
C ALA A 208 1.69 -11.40 19.90
N CYS A 209 0.70 -12.22 20.28
CA CYS A 209 -0.42 -11.91 21.14
C CYS A 209 -1.47 -10.92 20.57
N ALA A 210 -1.33 -10.47 19.34
CA ALA A 210 -2.46 -9.88 18.64
C ALA A 210 -3.60 -10.92 18.53
N SER A 211 -4.82 -10.54 18.85
CA SER A 211 -5.97 -11.46 18.83
C SER A 211 -6.30 -12.00 17.44
N ARG A 212 -5.86 -11.29 16.37
CA ARG A 212 -6.09 -11.58 14.97
C ARG A 212 -5.08 -10.79 14.09
N PRO A 213 -4.82 -11.20 12.84
CA PRO A 213 -3.77 -10.60 12.00
C PRO A 213 -3.85 -9.08 11.86
N GLY A 214 -5.03 -8.53 11.63
CA GLY A 214 -5.21 -7.09 11.46
C GLY A 214 -4.94 -6.26 12.72
N MET A 215 -4.73 -6.89 13.89
CA MET A 215 -4.37 -6.21 15.15
C MET A 215 -2.88 -6.19 15.43
N ALA A 216 -2.04 -6.90 14.66
CA ALA A 216 -0.59 -6.71 14.73
C ALA A 216 -0.24 -5.24 14.44
N TRP A 217 0.63 -4.64 15.25
CA TRP A 217 0.96 -3.21 15.13
C TRP A 217 1.50 -2.84 13.74
N THR A 218 2.25 -3.73 13.12
CA THR A 218 2.78 -3.55 11.75
C THR A 218 1.67 -3.44 10.71
N ASN A 219 0.63 -4.27 10.83
CA ASN A 219 -0.54 -4.23 9.94
C ASN A 219 -1.44 -3.02 10.22
N ILE A 220 -1.47 -2.51 11.46
CA ILE A 220 -2.15 -1.24 11.79
C ILE A 220 -1.40 -0.07 11.16
N VAL A 221 -0.06 -0.04 11.23
CA VAL A 221 0.77 0.98 10.61
C VAL A 221 0.55 0.99 9.09
N GLU A 222 0.65 -0.17 8.45
CA GLU A 222 0.45 -0.34 7.02
C GLU A 222 -0.91 0.22 6.56
N ARG A 223 -1.98 -0.21 7.23
CA ARG A 223 -3.34 0.21 6.92
C ARG A 223 -3.58 1.69 7.16
N THR A 224 -2.98 2.25 8.21
CA THR A 224 -3.16 3.66 8.57
C THR A 224 -2.41 4.59 7.64
N LEU A 225 -1.18 4.23 7.26
CA LEU A 225 -0.36 5.02 6.35
C LEU A 225 -0.66 4.72 4.88
N GLN A 226 -1.34 3.61 4.60
CA GLN A 226 -1.54 3.07 3.24
C GLN A 226 -0.20 2.98 2.48
N HIS A 227 0.85 2.58 3.18
CA HIS A 227 2.21 2.46 2.67
C HIS A 227 2.70 1.01 2.82
N PRO A 228 3.34 0.42 1.79
CA PRO A 228 3.77 -0.97 1.86
C PRO A 228 4.74 -1.20 3.02
N ILE A 229 4.53 -2.28 3.76
CA ILE A 229 5.42 -2.73 4.82
C ILE A 229 5.95 -4.12 4.50
N LEU A 230 7.27 -4.28 4.61
CA LEU A 230 7.92 -5.58 4.64
C LEU A 230 8.21 -5.95 6.10
N ASN A 231 7.42 -6.88 6.63
CA ASN A 231 7.57 -7.34 8.01
C ASN A 231 8.57 -8.51 8.09
N LEU A 232 9.76 -8.24 8.62
CA LEU A 232 10.78 -9.23 8.92
C LEU A 232 10.92 -9.49 10.44
N GLY A 233 9.80 -9.46 11.16
CA GLY A 233 9.71 -9.89 12.54
C GLY A 233 9.90 -11.39 12.65
N VAL A 234 10.82 -11.84 13.53
CA VAL A 234 11.15 -13.26 13.76
C VAL A 234 11.18 -13.57 15.26
N SER A 235 10.14 -14.22 15.71
CA SER A 235 9.92 -14.56 17.13
C SER A 235 11.07 -15.39 17.72
N GLY A 236 11.54 -15.00 18.91
CA GLY A 236 12.65 -15.67 19.60
C GLY A 236 14.02 -15.48 18.94
N SER A 237 14.12 -14.64 17.94
CA SER A 237 15.33 -14.34 17.17
C SER A 237 15.47 -12.82 16.92
N ALA A 238 15.92 -12.39 15.78
CA ALA A 238 16.18 -10.99 15.44
C ALA A 238 17.22 -10.33 16.35
N LYS A 239 18.33 -11.02 16.54
CA LYS A 239 19.46 -10.57 17.38
C LYS A 239 20.55 -9.90 16.57
N MET A 240 20.18 -9.23 15.47
CA MET A 240 21.11 -8.63 14.53
C MET A 240 22.08 -9.65 13.92
N GLU A 241 21.59 -10.82 13.56
CA GLU A 241 22.37 -11.86 12.91
C GLU A 241 22.88 -11.39 11.53
N GLU A 242 24.17 -11.63 11.24
CA GLU A 242 24.80 -11.16 10.01
C GLU A 242 24.05 -11.58 8.73
N PRO A 243 23.54 -12.83 8.58
CA PRO A 243 22.75 -13.18 7.40
C PRO A 243 21.47 -12.34 7.23
N MET A 244 20.82 -11.96 8.34
CA MET A 244 19.64 -11.10 8.28
C MET A 244 20.00 -9.65 7.96
N GLN A 245 21.13 -9.14 8.47
CA GLN A 245 21.62 -7.80 8.12
C GLN A 245 21.92 -7.71 6.61
N ASN A 246 22.57 -8.73 6.06
CA ASN A 246 22.87 -8.81 4.62
C ASN A 246 21.57 -8.88 3.80
N LEU A 247 20.57 -9.62 4.26
CA LEU A 247 19.28 -9.72 3.59
C LEU A 247 18.53 -8.38 3.60
N LEU A 248 18.53 -7.66 4.73
CA LEU A 248 17.97 -6.30 4.83
C LEU A 248 18.59 -5.36 3.80
N ASN A 249 19.90 -5.49 3.60
CA ASN A 249 20.69 -4.65 2.71
C ASN A 249 20.39 -4.86 1.21
N GLU A 250 19.66 -5.89 0.86
CA GLU A 250 19.17 -6.12 -0.51
C GLU A 250 17.90 -5.33 -0.84
N VAL A 251 17.19 -4.79 0.16
CA VAL A 251 15.88 -4.17 -0.03
C VAL A 251 16.02 -2.66 -0.24
N ASP A 252 15.54 -2.17 -1.37
CA ASP A 252 15.43 -0.73 -1.62
C ASP A 252 14.24 -0.15 -0.81
N ALA A 253 14.50 0.18 0.44
CA ALA A 253 13.51 0.63 1.41
C ALA A 253 13.30 2.14 1.42
N SER A 254 12.11 2.58 1.80
CA SER A 254 11.81 3.99 2.13
C SER A 254 12.24 4.35 3.56
N LEU A 255 12.25 3.36 4.46
CA LEU A 255 12.67 3.48 5.87
C LEU A 255 13.04 2.09 6.39
N PHE A 256 14.11 1.99 7.17
CA PHE A 256 14.42 0.81 7.98
C PHE A 256 14.03 1.06 9.43
N ILE A 257 13.20 0.19 10.03
CA ILE A 257 12.87 0.19 11.45
C ILE A 257 13.53 -1.03 12.09
N LEU A 258 14.44 -0.78 13.04
CA LEU A 258 15.17 -1.81 13.77
C LEU A 258 14.59 -1.93 15.20
N ASP A 259 13.70 -2.92 15.38
CA ASP A 259 12.89 -3.18 16.59
C ASP A 259 13.31 -4.52 17.22
N ASN A 260 14.58 -4.59 17.66
CA ASN A 260 15.24 -5.86 18.00
C ASN A 260 15.54 -6.02 19.47
N MET A 261 15.39 -4.99 20.29
CA MET A 261 15.99 -4.91 21.62
C MET A 261 15.44 -5.94 22.62
N GLU A 262 14.21 -6.41 22.44
CA GLU A 262 13.59 -7.41 23.34
C GLU A 262 14.32 -8.77 23.35
N ASN A 263 15.07 -9.09 22.30
CA ASN A 263 15.81 -10.35 22.21
C ASN A 263 17.33 -10.18 22.33
N MET A 264 17.83 -8.94 22.48
CA MET A 264 19.24 -8.64 22.56
C MET A 264 19.80 -8.79 23.98
N LEU A 265 21.08 -9.11 24.09
CA LEU A 265 21.84 -8.97 25.32
C LEU A 265 22.58 -7.62 25.31
N ALA A 266 22.59 -6.90 26.42
CA ALA A 266 23.21 -5.56 26.51
C ALA A 266 24.64 -5.54 25.93
N GLN A 267 25.46 -6.56 26.25
CA GLN A 267 26.84 -6.69 25.76
C GLN A 267 26.99 -6.76 24.23
N ASP A 268 25.94 -7.17 23.51
CA ASP A 268 25.97 -7.38 22.04
C ASP A 268 25.38 -6.18 21.29
N VAL A 269 24.51 -5.37 21.94
CA VAL A 269 23.73 -4.29 21.30
C VAL A 269 24.63 -3.32 20.57
N TYR A 270 25.61 -2.73 21.25
CA TYR A 270 26.44 -1.68 20.66
C TYR A 270 27.15 -2.16 19.39
N LYS A 271 27.84 -3.31 19.46
CA LYS A 271 28.63 -3.83 18.35
C LYS A 271 27.78 -4.19 17.14
N THR A 272 26.70 -4.94 17.37
CA THR A 272 25.90 -5.51 16.26
C THR A 272 24.98 -4.49 15.63
N SER A 273 24.35 -3.62 16.44
CA SER A 273 23.47 -2.56 15.93
C SER A 273 24.25 -1.48 15.18
N LEU A 274 25.45 -1.09 15.69
CA LEU A 274 26.30 -0.14 14.99
C LEU A 274 26.77 -0.71 13.63
N HIS A 275 27.12 -2.00 13.59
CA HIS A 275 27.50 -2.66 12.35
C HIS A 275 26.35 -2.67 11.34
N CYS A 276 25.14 -3.06 11.78
CA CYS A 276 23.94 -3.04 10.94
C CYS A 276 23.67 -1.65 10.35
N CYS A 277 23.69 -0.61 11.18
CA CYS A 277 23.46 0.77 10.72
C CYS A 277 24.51 1.22 9.71
N ARG A 278 25.77 0.87 9.89
CA ARG A 278 26.85 1.22 8.97
C ARG A 278 26.68 0.48 7.63
N LEU A 279 26.38 -0.83 7.67
CA LEU A 279 26.13 -1.64 6.48
C LEU A 279 24.96 -1.06 5.67
N LEU A 280 23.84 -0.77 6.31
CA LEU A 280 22.70 -0.15 5.66
C LEU A 280 23.05 1.23 5.08
N ARG A 281 23.81 2.05 5.80
CA ARG A 281 24.20 3.39 5.33
C ARG A 281 25.14 3.36 4.14
N GLU A 282 26.06 2.38 4.05
CA GLU A 282 26.96 2.21 2.91
C GLU A 282 26.20 1.96 1.60
N ASN A 283 25.14 1.19 1.63
CA ASN A 283 24.38 0.81 0.44
C ASN A 283 23.09 1.64 0.23
N HIS A 284 22.56 2.23 1.31
CA HIS A 284 21.37 3.08 1.28
C HIS A 284 21.69 4.46 1.90
N PRO A 285 22.50 5.28 1.23
CA PRO A 285 23.06 6.50 1.83
C PRO A 285 22.02 7.52 2.30
N ASN A 286 20.83 7.51 1.70
CA ASN A 286 19.76 8.49 1.97
C ASN A 286 18.50 7.88 2.61
N THR A 287 18.47 6.57 2.85
CA THR A 287 17.30 5.92 3.47
C THR A 287 17.33 6.13 4.98
N PRO A 288 16.27 6.67 5.59
CA PRO A 288 16.17 6.81 7.03
C PRO A 288 16.29 5.47 7.78
N ILE A 289 16.89 5.49 8.96
CA ILE A 289 16.97 4.35 9.87
C ILE A 289 16.40 4.78 11.22
N LEU A 290 15.41 4.05 11.73
CA LEU A 290 14.80 4.24 13.03
C LEU A 290 15.25 3.12 13.97
N LEU A 291 15.94 3.50 15.05
CA LEU A 291 16.29 2.63 16.16
C LEU A 291 15.17 2.68 17.21
N VAL A 292 14.66 1.53 17.64
CA VAL A 292 13.58 1.43 18.62
C VAL A 292 14.13 0.81 19.90
N GLU A 293 13.88 1.45 21.03
CA GLU A 293 14.26 0.93 22.35
C GLU A 293 13.43 -0.31 22.73
N HIS A 294 13.97 -1.10 23.62
CA HIS A 294 13.22 -2.13 24.37
C HIS A 294 12.09 -1.47 25.12
N SER A 295 10.88 -1.94 24.92
CA SER A 295 9.64 -1.36 25.48
C SER A 295 9.52 -1.43 27.01
N GLY A 296 10.34 -2.25 27.64
CA GLY A 296 10.31 -2.50 29.09
C GLY A 296 9.40 -3.67 29.48
N TRP A 297 9.50 -4.04 30.74
CA TRP A 297 8.63 -5.04 31.38
C TRP A 297 7.70 -4.33 32.37
N PRO A 298 6.41 -4.67 32.45
CA PRO A 298 5.45 -4.01 33.34
C PRO A 298 5.82 -4.15 34.83
N ASP A 299 6.53 -5.20 35.21
CA ASP A 299 6.95 -5.52 36.59
C ASP A 299 8.43 -5.20 36.86
N GLN A 300 9.12 -4.50 35.96
CA GLN A 300 10.56 -4.19 36.05
C GLN A 300 10.98 -3.58 37.39
N HIS A 301 10.10 -2.82 38.06
CA HIS A 301 10.37 -2.16 39.33
C HIS A 301 10.23 -3.05 40.57
N ILE A 302 9.64 -4.26 40.45
CA ILE A 302 9.40 -5.18 41.54
C ILE A 302 10.02 -6.56 41.33
N SER A 303 10.57 -6.83 40.16
CA SER A 303 11.02 -8.14 39.76
C SER A 303 12.42 -8.12 39.16
N ASN A 304 13.19 -9.16 39.45
CA ASN A 304 14.56 -9.37 38.96
C ASN A 304 14.61 -10.50 37.93
N HIS A 305 13.61 -10.57 37.04
CA HIS A 305 13.43 -11.69 36.13
C HIS A 305 14.45 -11.81 35.01
N SER A 306 15.21 -10.77 34.71
CA SER A 306 16.15 -10.83 33.59
C SER A 306 17.59 -10.59 34.04
N ALA A 307 18.50 -11.35 33.46
CA ALA A 307 19.95 -11.17 33.62
C ALA A 307 20.46 -9.87 32.94
N ASN A 308 19.62 -9.24 32.11
CA ASN A 308 19.90 -7.96 31.47
C ASN A 308 18.83 -6.96 31.85
N SER A 309 19.24 -5.83 32.41
CA SER A 309 18.31 -4.76 32.67
C SER A 309 17.92 -4.08 31.33
N VAL A 310 16.64 -3.77 31.19
CA VAL A 310 16.12 -2.99 30.05
C VAL A 310 16.92 -1.69 29.89
N ASP A 311 17.26 -1.07 31.02
CA ASP A 311 17.99 0.19 31.04
C ASP A 311 19.43 0.04 30.50
N GLU A 312 20.10 -1.11 30.73
CA GLU A 312 21.41 -1.40 30.14
C GLU A 312 21.33 -1.62 28.63
N ILE A 313 20.30 -2.36 28.15
CA ILE A 313 20.06 -2.58 26.71
C ILE A 313 19.82 -1.24 26.01
N ASN A 314 18.93 -0.41 26.55
CA ASN A 314 18.59 0.88 25.98
C ASN A 314 19.76 1.87 26.06
N ALA A 315 20.57 1.84 27.13
CA ALA A 315 21.78 2.63 27.24
C ALA A 315 22.83 2.26 26.18
N GLU A 316 22.98 0.96 25.85
CA GLU A 316 23.89 0.54 24.78
C GLU A 316 23.36 0.96 23.40
N LEU A 317 22.06 0.88 23.14
CA LEU A 317 21.45 1.37 21.88
C LEU A 317 21.59 2.90 21.75
N GLN A 318 21.43 3.63 22.85
CA GLN A 318 21.64 5.09 22.86
C GLN A 318 23.09 5.47 22.51
N LYS A 319 24.07 4.67 22.92
CA LYS A 319 25.48 4.88 22.51
C LYS A 319 25.65 4.70 21.00
N VAL A 320 24.96 3.71 20.39
CA VAL A 320 24.96 3.54 18.93
C VAL A 320 24.44 4.81 18.26
N TYR A 321 23.30 5.31 18.69
CA TYR A 321 22.71 6.53 18.15
C TYR A 321 23.64 7.73 18.27
N GLN A 322 24.24 7.93 19.47
CA GLN A 322 25.19 9.02 19.71
C GLN A 322 26.46 8.91 18.86
N GLU A 323 26.98 7.71 18.65
CA GLU A 323 28.14 7.46 17.80
C GLU A 323 27.87 7.82 16.34
N LEU A 324 26.69 7.40 15.83
CA LEU A 324 26.26 7.74 14.47
C LEU A 324 26.04 9.24 14.28
N GLN A 325 25.47 9.92 15.28
CA GLN A 325 25.30 11.39 15.27
C GLN A 325 26.64 12.12 15.26
N LYS A 326 27.63 11.70 16.07
CA LYS A 326 28.97 12.30 16.11
C LYS A 326 29.69 12.22 14.76
N ASN A 327 29.45 11.15 14.01
CA ASN A 327 30.06 10.92 12.71
C ASN A 327 29.27 11.61 11.56
N ASN A 328 28.35 12.54 11.89
CA ASN A 328 27.46 13.21 10.94
C ASN A 328 26.71 12.24 10.01
N THR A 329 26.34 11.08 10.53
CA THR A 329 25.51 10.12 9.79
C THR A 329 24.09 10.68 9.75
N ASN A 330 23.66 11.13 8.58
CA ASN A 330 22.33 11.72 8.36
C ASN A 330 21.22 10.68 8.50
N ASP A 331 20.02 11.14 8.76
CA ASP A 331 18.77 10.34 8.71
C ASP A 331 18.78 9.10 9.63
N ILE A 332 19.40 9.22 10.81
CA ILE A 332 19.30 8.27 11.91
C ILE A 332 18.34 8.84 12.96
N TYR A 333 17.32 8.08 13.29
CA TYR A 333 16.26 8.45 14.22
C TYR A 333 16.20 7.47 15.38
N TYR A 334 15.60 7.90 16.47
CA TYR A 334 15.53 7.13 17.70
C TYR A 334 14.13 7.25 18.31
N LEU A 335 13.60 6.14 18.81
CA LEU A 335 12.30 6.06 19.48
C LEU A 335 12.52 5.46 20.86
N THR A 336 12.27 6.26 21.89
CA THR A 336 12.49 5.84 23.27
C THR A 336 11.32 4.98 23.81
N LYS A 337 11.60 4.25 24.87
CA LYS A 337 10.60 3.48 25.64
C LYS A 337 9.43 4.36 26.09
N GLU A 338 9.72 5.56 26.54
CA GLU A 338 8.72 6.55 26.96
C GLU A 338 7.85 7.01 25.80
N GLU A 339 8.44 7.22 24.62
CA GLU A 339 7.71 7.59 23.40
C GLU A 339 6.86 6.43 22.89
N LEU A 340 7.29 5.17 23.03
CA LEU A 340 6.48 3.97 22.74
C LEU A 340 5.20 3.96 23.58
N GLY A 341 5.31 4.30 24.89
CA GLY A 341 4.17 4.60 25.73
C GLY A 341 3.37 3.36 26.19
N LEU A 342 3.95 2.16 26.13
CA LEU A 342 3.30 0.94 26.64
C LEU A 342 3.17 1.03 28.17
N ASP A 343 2.01 0.71 28.68
CA ASP A 343 1.65 0.72 30.11
C ASP A 343 1.42 -0.69 30.66
N THR A 344 1.09 -0.80 31.94
CA THR A 344 0.85 -2.09 32.61
C THR A 344 -0.25 -2.91 31.94
N GLU A 345 -1.27 -2.30 31.37
CA GLU A 345 -2.41 -2.95 30.73
C GLU A 345 -2.12 -3.38 29.28
N SER A 346 -0.95 -3.01 28.76
CA SER A 346 -0.57 -3.25 27.37
C SER A 346 -0.18 -4.69 27.06
N PHE A 347 -0.02 -5.58 28.04
CA PHE A 347 0.59 -6.90 27.87
C PHE A 347 -0.37 -8.06 28.16
N VAL A 348 -0.10 -9.22 27.53
CA VAL A 348 -0.83 -10.47 27.80
C VAL A 348 -0.19 -11.23 28.96
N GLU A 349 1.12 -11.45 28.93
CA GLU A 349 1.85 -12.23 29.94
C GLU A 349 3.11 -11.48 30.44
N GLY A 350 3.10 -10.16 30.27
CA GLY A 350 4.18 -9.28 30.72
C GLY A 350 5.33 -9.08 29.72
N ILE A 351 5.26 -9.72 28.53
CA ILE A 351 6.27 -9.60 27.46
C ILE A 351 5.61 -9.07 26.17
N HIS A 352 4.55 -9.74 25.73
CA HIS A 352 3.95 -9.47 24.44
C HIS A 352 2.72 -8.58 24.55
N PRO A 353 2.61 -7.54 23.71
CA PRO A 353 1.46 -6.65 23.74
C PRO A 353 0.16 -7.36 23.37
N ASN A 354 -0.91 -7.06 24.11
CA ASN A 354 -2.28 -7.37 23.72
C ASN A 354 -2.76 -6.37 22.62
N ASP A 355 -4.02 -6.47 22.17
CA ASP A 355 -4.55 -5.56 21.14
C ASP A 355 -4.47 -4.07 21.52
N TYR A 356 -4.63 -3.74 22.80
CA TYR A 356 -4.46 -2.37 23.29
C TYR A 356 -3.01 -1.92 23.17
N GLY A 357 -2.05 -2.75 23.62
CA GLY A 357 -0.62 -2.46 23.48
C GLY A 357 -0.19 -2.38 22.01
N MET A 358 -0.72 -3.26 21.14
CA MET A 358 -0.48 -3.19 19.69
C MET A 358 -0.96 -1.85 19.09
N MET A 359 -2.11 -1.34 19.53
CA MET A 359 -2.64 -0.04 19.10
C MET A 359 -1.77 1.13 19.58
N ILE A 360 -1.25 1.08 20.82
CA ILE A 360 -0.36 2.10 21.35
C ILE A 360 0.94 2.09 20.56
N ASN A 361 1.56 0.92 20.39
CA ASN A 361 2.81 0.76 19.62
C ASN A 361 2.66 1.31 18.20
N ALA A 362 1.59 0.91 17.50
CA ALA A 362 1.29 1.42 16.16
C ALA A 362 1.17 2.95 16.13
N LYS A 363 0.45 3.57 17.07
CA LYS A 363 0.29 5.03 17.13
C LYS A 363 1.62 5.75 17.31
N SER A 364 2.49 5.24 18.18
CA SER A 364 3.80 5.83 18.44
C SER A 364 4.73 5.71 17.23
N ILE A 365 4.76 4.54 16.60
CA ILE A 365 5.53 4.30 15.37
C ILE A 365 5.00 5.18 14.22
N ILE A 366 3.67 5.27 14.01
CA ILE A 366 3.06 6.14 12.99
C ILE A 366 3.47 7.60 13.22
N LYS A 367 3.41 8.08 14.47
CA LYS A 367 3.83 9.43 14.80
C LYS A 367 5.30 9.65 14.41
N LYS A 368 6.19 8.72 14.77
CA LYS A 368 7.62 8.81 14.45
C LYS A 368 7.88 8.73 12.94
N ILE A 369 7.17 7.86 12.21
CA ILE A 369 7.28 7.79 10.74
C ILE A 369 6.88 9.12 10.10
N LYS A 370 5.79 9.75 10.55
CA LYS A 370 5.36 11.06 10.05
C LYS A 370 6.38 12.17 10.37
N GLU A 371 7.05 12.10 11.51
CA GLU A 371 8.16 13.00 11.85
C GLU A 371 9.36 12.79 10.92
N ILE A 372 9.73 11.53 10.65
CA ILE A 372 10.86 11.15 9.78
C ILE A 372 10.61 11.60 8.33
N PHE A 373 9.42 11.28 7.79
CA PHE A 373 9.08 11.67 6.43
C PHE A 373 8.71 13.16 6.32
N LYS A 374 8.70 13.91 7.42
CA LYS A 374 8.12 15.25 7.56
C LYS A 374 6.68 15.23 7.04
N GLU A 375 5.70 15.48 7.86
CA GLU A 375 4.26 15.26 7.61
C GLU A 375 3.78 15.62 6.19
N ASN A 376 4.47 16.57 5.54
CA ASN A 376 4.19 17.00 4.17
C ASN A 376 4.84 16.11 3.09
N ALA A 377 6.03 15.54 3.34
CA ALA A 377 6.74 14.70 2.37
C ALA A 377 6.06 13.35 2.15
N SER A 378 5.55 12.73 3.22
CA SER A 378 4.78 11.50 3.11
C SER A 378 3.45 11.70 2.37
N GLU A 379 2.91 12.91 2.32
CA GLU A 379 1.66 13.19 1.61
C GLU A 379 1.81 13.16 0.09
N THR A 380 2.97 13.54 -0.47
CA THR A 380 3.14 13.57 -1.93
C THR A 380 3.33 12.20 -2.56
N PHE A 381 3.74 11.21 -1.80
CA PHE A 381 3.94 9.83 -2.27
C PHE A 381 3.12 8.79 -1.49
N THR A 382 2.25 9.22 -0.58
CA THR A 382 1.27 8.35 0.06
C THR A 382 -0.05 8.42 -0.72
N PRO A 383 -0.44 7.38 -1.45
CA PRO A 383 -1.67 7.40 -2.24
C PRO A 383 -2.88 7.68 -1.37
N CYS A 384 -3.69 8.64 -1.74
CA CYS A 384 -4.94 8.94 -1.04
C CYS A 384 -6.04 9.46 -1.96
N THR A 385 -7.29 9.23 -1.58
CA THR A 385 -8.45 9.82 -2.24
C THR A 385 -8.59 11.30 -1.84
N GLN A 386 -9.36 12.06 -2.60
CA GLN A 386 -9.63 13.43 -2.22
C GLN A 386 -11.13 13.69 -1.97
N ASN A 387 -11.40 14.69 -1.14
CA ASN A 387 -12.75 15.14 -0.77
C ASN A 387 -12.89 16.68 -0.79
N ARG A 388 -12.05 17.34 -1.58
CA ARG A 388 -11.94 18.82 -1.56
C ARG A 388 -12.85 19.53 -2.56
N ASP A 389 -13.29 18.81 -3.58
CA ASP A 389 -14.13 19.36 -4.65
C ASP A 389 -15.60 18.92 -4.45
N PRO A 390 -16.58 19.79 -4.68
CA PRO A 390 -17.99 19.43 -4.63
C PRO A 390 -18.46 18.51 -5.78
N TYR A 391 -17.65 18.30 -6.84
CA TYR A 391 -17.99 17.33 -7.88
C TYR A 391 -17.72 15.89 -7.42
N MET A 392 -18.33 14.93 -8.11
CA MET A 392 -18.24 13.53 -7.75
C MET A 392 -16.91 12.92 -8.25
N TRP A 393 -15.84 13.10 -7.48
CA TRP A 393 -14.48 12.66 -7.81
C TRP A 393 -14.41 11.15 -8.08
N ARG A 394 -15.11 10.35 -7.27
CA ARG A 394 -15.17 8.89 -7.45
C ARG A 394 -15.95 8.48 -8.68
N GLU A 395 -17.05 9.15 -9.00
CA GLU A 395 -17.80 8.90 -10.22
C GLU A 395 -16.93 9.12 -11.45
N ARG A 396 -16.14 10.19 -11.48
CA ARG A 396 -15.21 10.43 -12.58
C ARG A 396 -14.15 9.34 -12.68
N HIS A 397 -13.63 8.83 -11.57
CA HIS A 397 -12.73 7.68 -11.57
C HIS A 397 -13.40 6.46 -12.23
N GLU A 398 -14.66 6.15 -11.86
CA GLU A 398 -15.43 5.06 -12.45
C GLU A 398 -15.69 5.28 -13.95
N ASP A 399 -15.98 6.52 -14.38
CA ASP A 399 -16.14 6.87 -15.79
C ASP A 399 -14.86 6.61 -16.59
N ILE A 400 -13.69 6.89 -16.03
CA ILE A 400 -12.40 6.58 -16.66
C ILE A 400 -12.21 5.07 -16.78
N LEU A 401 -12.46 4.32 -15.72
CA LEU A 401 -12.33 2.86 -15.73
C LEU A 401 -13.29 2.22 -16.76
N LYS A 402 -14.48 2.79 -16.92
CA LYS A 402 -15.44 2.39 -17.96
C LYS A 402 -14.93 2.75 -19.34
N LEU A 403 -14.52 3.98 -19.56
CA LEU A 403 -13.97 4.45 -20.83
C LEU A 403 -12.78 3.59 -21.29
N ASN A 404 -11.87 3.25 -20.38
CA ASN A 404 -10.71 2.40 -20.68
C ASN A 404 -11.08 0.99 -21.15
N LYS A 405 -12.30 0.50 -20.84
CA LYS A 405 -12.81 -0.77 -21.37
C LYS A 405 -13.38 -0.60 -22.79
N GLU A 406 -14.06 0.51 -23.03
CA GLU A 406 -14.75 0.80 -24.28
C GLU A 406 -13.81 1.29 -25.38
N GLU A 407 -12.83 2.13 -25.02
CA GLU A 407 -11.88 2.76 -25.93
C GLU A 407 -10.47 2.67 -25.38
N LYS A 408 -9.51 2.23 -26.17
CA LYS A 408 -8.10 2.12 -25.75
C LYS A 408 -7.34 3.38 -26.17
N PRO A 409 -6.76 4.14 -25.24
CA PRO A 409 -6.04 5.35 -25.58
C PRO A 409 -4.65 5.06 -26.16
N ASP A 410 -4.25 5.83 -27.17
CA ASP A 410 -2.85 5.93 -27.60
C ASP A 410 -2.04 6.80 -26.64
N VAL A 411 -2.69 7.82 -26.09
CA VAL A 411 -2.09 8.83 -25.22
C VAL A 411 -2.97 9.10 -24.01
N VAL A 412 -2.34 9.27 -22.85
CA VAL A 412 -3.01 9.57 -21.59
C VAL A 412 -2.43 10.85 -20.99
N LEU A 413 -3.30 11.78 -20.59
CA LEU A 413 -2.93 12.98 -19.84
C LEU A 413 -3.41 12.84 -18.39
N ILE A 414 -2.49 12.69 -17.44
CA ILE A 414 -2.76 12.60 -16.00
C ILE A 414 -2.52 13.98 -15.38
N GLY A 415 -3.57 14.61 -14.84
CA GLY A 415 -3.45 15.97 -14.35
C GLY A 415 -4.48 16.36 -13.28
N ASN A 416 -4.48 17.64 -12.97
CA ASN A 416 -5.37 18.30 -12.03
C ASN A 416 -6.56 19.00 -12.73
N SER A 417 -7.12 20.06 -12.12
CA SER A 417 -8.22 20.84 -12.69
C SER A 417 -7.88 21.47 -14.05
N ILE A 418 -6.64 21.82 -14.29
CA ILE A 418 -6.21 22.40 -15.58
C ILE A 418 -6.45 21.38 -16.69
N THR A 419 -5.99 20.16 -16.52
CA THR A 419 -6.25 19.06 -17.46
C THR A 419 -7.73 18.68 -17.50
N HIS A 420 -8.41 18.60 -16.33
CA HIS A 420 -9.83 18.25 -16.23
C HIS A 420 -10.72 19.17 -17.08
N TYR A 421 -10.51 20.49 -16.99
CA TYR A 421 -11.36 21.48 -17.63
C TYR A 421 -10.97 21.77 -19.09
N TRP A 422 -9.95 21.12 -19.61
CA TRP A 422 -9.50 21.35 -20.98
C TRP A 422 -10.54 20.90 -22.01
N GLY A 423 -10.88 19.62 -22.01
CA GLY A 423 -11.80 19.00 -22.97
C GLY A 423 -11.63 17.47 -23.00
N GLY A 424 -12.18 16.82 -24.00
CA GLY A 424 -12.02 15.38 -24.21
C GLY A 424 -12.91 14.49 -23.34
N LYS A 425 -12.56 13.19 -23.30
CA LYS A 425 -13.30 12.17 -22.56
C LYS A 425 -12.54 11.68 -21.32
N PRO A 426 -13.24 11.34 -20.21
CA PRO A 426 -14.66 11.58 -19.95
C PRO A 426 -14.96 13.07 -19.86
N THR A 427 -16.16 13.46 -20.31
CA THR A 427 -16.56 14.88 -20.35
C THR A 427 -16.59 15.48 -18.95
N ALA A 428 -15.92 16.62 -18.78
CA ALA A 428 -15.91 17.35 -17.52
C ALA A 428 -17.19 18.19 -17.34
N HIS A 429 -17.54 18.51 -16.09
CA HIS A 429 -18.64 19.41 -15.76
C HIS A 429 -18.36 20.87 -16.13
N ILE A 430 -17.10 21.24 -16.29
CA ILE A 430 -16.63 22.52 -16.81
C ILE A 430 -15.69 22.24 -17.98
N ILE A 431 -15.87 22.92 -19.11
CA ILE A 431 -15.01 22.81 -20.28
C ILE A 431 -14.60 24.22 -20.71
N ARG A 432 -13.31 24.46 -20.86
CA ARG A 432 -12.75 25.78 -21.21
C ARG A 432 -11.92 25.80 -22.50
N GLY A 433 -11.51 24.62 -23.00
CA GLY A 433 -10.59 24.52 -24.14
C GLY A 433 -10.93 23.38 -25.11
N GLN A 434 -12.22 23.07 -25.33
CA GLN A 434 -12.63 21.95 -26.21
C GLN A 434 -12.02 22.03 -27.63
N GLU A 435 -12.06 23.20 -28.27
CA GLU A 435 -11.48 23.37 -29.62
C GLU A 435 -9.96 23.13 -29.61
N ALA A 436 -9.28 23.60 -28.55
CA ALA A 436 -7.83 23.37 -28.39
C ALA A 436 -7.54 21.90 -28.17
N TRP A 437 -8.38 21.20 -27.41
CA TRP A 437 -8.30 19.74 -27.18
C TRP A 437 -8.43 18.99 -28.52
N GLU A 438 -9.46 19.30 -29.31
CA GLU A 438 -9.72 18.65 -30.61
C GLU A 438 -8.55 18.83 -31.57
N LYS A 439 -7.99 20.03 -31.64
CA LYS A 439 -6.79 20.31 -32.45
C LYS A 439 -5.56 19.55 -31.95
N MET A 440 -5.37 19.50 -30.64
CA MET A 440 -4.26 18.79 -29.99
C MET A 440 -4.33 17.28 -30.26
N SER A 441 -5.51 16.70 -30.12
CA SER A 441 -5.74 15.25 -30.22
C SER A 441 -6.09 14.75 -31.62
N GLU A 442 -6.12 15.61 -32.65
CA GLU A 442 -6.51 15.23 -33.99
C GLU A 442 -5.73 14.02 -34.53
N GLY A 443 -6.45 12.95 -34.87
CA GLY A 443 -5.88 11.69 -35.39
C GLY A 443 -5.28 10.76 -34.34
N VAL A 444 -5.46 11.04 -33.03
CA VAL A 444 -4.92 10.26 -31.92
C VAL A 444 -6.00 10.10 -30.84
N ILE A 445 -6.15 8.92 -30.30
CA ILE A 445 -7.06 8.68 -29.16
C ILE A 445 -6.36 9.13 -27.88
N VAL A 446 -6.85 10.24 -27.29
CA VAL A 446 -6.30 10.83 -26.08
C VAL A 446 -7.34 10.79 -24.97
N HIS A 447 -7.00 10.14 -23.84
CA HIS A 447 -7.86 10.16 -22.65
C HIS A 447 -7.44 11.27 -21.67
N ASN A 448 -8.45 11.97 -21.16
CA ASN A 448 -8.29 13.02 -20.17
C ASN A 448 -8.45 12.46 -18.75
N LEU A 449 -7.35 12.13 -18.09
CA LEU A 449 -7.29 11.72 -16.70
C LEU A 449 -6.97 12.91 -15.78
N GLY A 450 -7.55 14.07 -16.06
CA GLY A 450 -7.49 15.24 -15.22
C GLY A 450 -8.61 15.25 -14.17
N PHE A 451 -8.30 15.66 -12.94
CA PHE A 451 -9.26 15.78 -11.83
C PHE A 451 -9.14 17.13 -11.13
N GLY A 452 -10.25 17.79 -10.88
CA GLY A 452 -10.27 19.02 -10.12
C GLY A 452 -9.62 18.84 -8.75
N TRP A 453 -8.81 19.81 -8.34
CA TRP A 453 -8.11 19.83 -7.04
C TRP A 453 -7.11 18.70 -6.79
N ASP A 454 -6.86 17.79 -7.72
CA ASP A 454 -5.90 16.72 -7.52
C ASP A 454 -4.50 17.25 -7.24
N ARG A 455 -3.89 16.60 -6.26
CA ARG A 455 -2.48 16.66 -5.92
C ARG A 455 -1.77 15.40 -6.42
N ILE A 456 -0.46 15.36 -6.27
CA ILE A 456 0.37 14.23 -6.65
C ILE A 456 -0.12 12.93 -5.99
N GLU A 457 -0.37 12.95 -4.70
CA GLU A 457 -0.85 11.80 -3.92
C GLU A 457 -2.21 11.25 -4.41
N ASN A 458 -3.07 12.11 -4.94
CA ASN A 458 -4.34 11.68 -5.53
C ASN A 458 -4.10 11.01 -6.90
N GLY A 459 -3.17 11.53 -7.69
CA GLY A 459 -2.74 10.91 -8.95
C GLY A 459 -2.15 9.53 -8.73
N LEU A 460 -1.31 9.34 -7.71
CA LEU A 460 -0.78 8.04 -7.30
C LEU A 460 -1.91 7.06 -6.96
N TRP A 461 -2.87 7.48 -6.13
CA TRP A 461 -4.02 6.64 -5.78
C TRP A 461 -4.75 6.14 -7.03
N ARG A 462 -5.05 7.01 -7.99
CA ARG A 462 -5.78 6.68 -9.22
C ARG A 462 -5.01 5.71 -10.11
N ILE A 463 -3.69 5.90 -10.25
CA ILE A 463 -2.82 4.99 -10.99
C ILE A 463 -2.85 3.59 -10.35
N TYR A 464 -2.71 3.50 -9.04
CA TYR A 464 -2.75 2.22 -8.32
C TYR A 464 -4.15 1.58 -8.30
N HIS A 465 -5.21 2.35 -8.58
CA HIS A 465 -6.59 1.86 -8.64
C HIS A 465 -7.13 1.70 -10.06
N GLY A 466 -6.25 1.44 -11.02
CA GLY A 466 -6.59 0.87 -12.31
C GLY A 466 -6.79 1.85 -13.47
N GLU A 467 -6.55 3.15 -13.31
CA GLU A 467 -6.71 4.09 -14.43
C GLU A 467 -5.73 3.85 -15.58
N LEU A 468 -4.62 3.18 -15.32
CA LEU A 468 -3.65 2.78 -16.35
C LEU A 468 -3.68 1.28 -16.70
N ASP A 469 -4.72 0.55 -16.28
CA ASP A 469 -4.81 -0.89 -16.50
C ASP A 469 -5.68 -1.25 -17.71
N GLY A 470 -5.40 -2.42 -18.31
CA GLY A 470 -6.23 -3.00 -19.36
C GLY A 470 -6.00 -2.46 -20.77
N TYR A 471 -4.97 -1.66 -20.98
CA TYR A 471 -4.52 -1.17 -22.29
C TYR A 471 -3.01 -0.90 -22.30
N GLU A 472 -2.43 -0.70 -23.46
CA GLU A 472 -1.02 -0.25 -23.64
C GLU A 472 -1.04 1.14 -24.29
N ALA A 473 -0.77 2.19 -23.51
CA ALA A 473 -0.58 3.52 -24.03
C ALA A 473 0.79 3.65 -24.70
N LYS A 474 0.86 4.44 -25.77
CA LYS A 474 2.14 4.78 -26.40
C LYS A 474 2.86 5.88 -25.62
N LYS A 475 2.08 6.80 -25.01
CA LYS A 475 2.60 7.99 -24.32
C LYS A 475 1.75 8.34 -23.11
N VAL A 476 2.41 8.73 -22.03
CA VAL A 476 1.77 9.24 -20.81
C VAL A 476 2.37 10.59 -20.46
N PHE A 477 1.52 11.58 -20.24
CA PHE A 477 1.90 12.93 -19.83
C PHE A 477 1.46 13.18 -18.39
N LEU A 478 2.37 13.65 -17.56
CA LEU A 478 2.14 14.00 -16.15
C LEU A 478 2.07 15.52 -15.99
N LEU A 479 0.89 16.03 -15.59
CA LEU A 479 0.57 17.44 -15.42
C LEU A 479 0.06 17.71 -13.98
N LEU A 480 0.73 17.16 -12.98
CA LEU A 480 0.39 17.31 -11.56
C LEU A 480 1.43 18.19 -10.83
N GLY A 481 1.08 18.65 -9.63
CA GLY A 481 1.97 19.45 -8.78
C GLY A 481 1.42 20.82 -8.42
N THR A 482 0.62 21.47 -9.29
CA THR A 482 0.07 22.82 -9.08
C THR A 482 -0.61 22.98 -7.71
N ASN A 483 -1.38 21.99 -7.25
CA ASN A 483 -2.08 22.04 -5.97
C ASN A 483 -1.18 21.68 -4.77
N ASN A 484 0.00 21.14 -5.01
CA ASN A 484 1.00 20.89 -3.98
C ASN A 484 1.84 22.16 -3.68
N VAL A 485 1.98 23.11 -4.62
CA VAL A 485 2.78 24.33 -4.45
C VAL A 485 2.43 25.09 -3.16
N VAL A 486 1.18 25.15 -2.77
CA VAL A 486 0.73 25.88 -1.56
C VAL A 486 0.93 25.10 -0.27
N LYS A 487 1.36 23.84 -0.34
CA LYS A 487 1.36 22.93 0.82
C LYS A 487 2.72 22.27 1.08
N ASN A 488 3.37 21.79 0.04
CA ASN A 488 4.56 20.95 0.11
C ASN A 488 5.84 21.75 -0.18
N THR A 489 7.00 21.25 0.24
CA THR A 489 8.30 21.82 -0.13
C THR A 489 8.63 21.50 -1.60
N ASP A 490 9.62 22.20 -2.16
CA ASP A 490 10.02 22.00 -3.56
C ASP A 490 10.57 20.59 -3.79
N GLN A 491 11.35 20.07 -2.82
CA GLN A 491 11.89 18.72 -2.83
C GLN A 491 10.78 17.64 -2.77
N GLU A 492 9.77 17.86 -1.90
CA GLU A 492 8.62 16.96 -1.77
C GLU A 492 7.82 16.88 -3.07
N ILE A 493 7.59 18.01 -3.73
CA ILE A 493 6.89 18.06 -5.01
C ILE A 493 7.67 17.32 -6.09
N ALA A 494 8.97 17.58 -6.21
CA ALA A 494 9.81 16.91 -7.19
C ALA A 494 9.88 15.40 -6.93
N ARG A 495 10.07 14.98 -5.69
CA ARG A 495 10.07 13.57 -5.32
C ARG A 495 8.73 12.90 -5.62
N GLY A 496 7.63 13.52 -5.26
CA GLY A 496 6.30 12.99 -5.55
C GLY A 496 6.02 12.84 -7.05
N ILE A 497 6.54 13.74 -7.90
CA ILE A 497 6.46 13.62 -9.36
C ILE A 497 7.32 12.43 -9.84
N LEU A 498 8.48 12.18 -9.26
CA LEU A 498 9.30 11.01 -9.58
C LEU A 498 8.60 9.70 -9.18
N GLU A 499 7.87 9.67 -8.06
CA GLU A 499 7.03 8.53 -7.69
C GLU A 499 5.87 8.31 -8.69
N LEU A 500 5.25 9.39 -9.21
CA LEU A 500 4.29 9.25 -10.31
C LEU A 500 4.92 8.65 -11.56
N VAL A 501 6.13 9.08 -11.92
CA VAL A 501 6.89 8.50 -13.04
C VAL A 501 7.08 7.00 -12.83
N GLN A 502 7.50 6.59 -11.63
CA GLN A 502 7.68 5.19 -11.32
C GLN A 502 6.37 4.41 -11.39
N ALA A 503 5.30 4.90 -10.79
CA ALA A 503 3.98 4.29 -10.86
C ALA A 503 3.47 4.12 -12.30
N VAL A 504 3.74 5.10 -13.17
CA VAL A 504 3.43 4.99 -14.60
C VAL A 504 4.28 3.92 -15.28
N LYS A 505 5.60 3.87 -15.04
CA LYS A 505 6.49 2.83 -15.60
C LYS A 505 5.98 1.43 -15.28
N ASP A 506 5.51 1.25 -14.07
CA ASP A 506 5.07 -0.04 -13.57
C ASP A 506 3.77 -0.52 -14.23
N ARG A 507 2.87 0.40 -14.55
CA ARG A 507 1.59 0.09 -15.21
C ARG A 507 1.66 0.14 -16.74
N GLN A 508 2.56 0.96 -17.29
CA GLN A 508 2.73 1.21 -18.71
C GLN A 508 4.22 1.14 -19.12
N PRO A 509 4.88 -0.03 -18.97
CA PRO A 509 6.33 -0.17 -19.12
C PRO A 509 6.86 0.15 -20.52
N LYS A 510 6.00 0.13 -21.54
CA LYS A 510 6.39 0.44 -22.93
C LYS A 510 6.09 1.90 -23.32
N ALA A 511 5.35 2.64 -22.48
CA ALA A 511 4.98 4.01 -22.80
C ALA A 511 6.17 4.96 -22.69
N LYS A 512 6.24 5.94 -23.58
CA LYS A 512 7.10 7.10 -23.38
C LYS A 512 6.46 8.01 -22.35
N ILE A 513 7.23 8.41 -21.34
CA ILE A 513 6.73 9.24 -20.24
C ILE A 513 7.24 10.67 -20.42
N TYR A 514 6.31 11.61 -20.31
CA TYR A 514 6.56 13.04 -20.39
C TYR A 514 6.15 13.69 -19.06
N VAL A 515 7.07 14.42 -18.46
CA VAL A 515 6.80 15.23 -17.27
C VAL A 515 6.67 16.67 -17.70
N CYS A 516 5.50 17.25 -17.54
CA CYS A 516 5.25 18.64 -17.82
C CYS A 516 5.61 19.50 -16.61
N GLY A 517 6.29 20.61 -16.83
CA GLY A 517 6.56 21.60 -15.79
C GLY A 517 5.26 22.13 -15.18
N ILE A 518 5.31 22.53 -13.93
CA ILE A 518 4.18 23.19 -13.27
C ILE A 518 3.98 24.56 -13.92
N MET A 519 2.74 24.83 -14.32
CA MET A 519 2.40 26.12 -14.93
C MET A 519 2.51 27.27 -13.94
N PRO A 520 2.73 28.50 -14.44
CA PRO A 520 2.67 29.70 -13.62
C PRO A 520 1.38 29.78 -12.81
N ARG A 521 1.46 30.30 -11.59
CA ARG A 521 0.32 30.43 -10.68
C ARG A 521 0.37 31.78 -9.96
N HIS A 522 -0.77 32.46 -9.86
CA HIS A 522 -0.86 33.75 -9.20
C HIS A 522 -0.28 33.73 -7.77
N GLY A 523 0.61 34.66 -7.45
CA GLY A 523 1.29 34.75 -6.16
C GLY A 523 2.38 33.71 -5.90
N TRP A 524 2.65 32.79 -6.84
CA TRP A 524 3.62 31.70 -6.67
C TRP A 524 4.65 31.58 -7.81
N GLY A 525 4.66 32.53 -8.75
CA GLY A 525 5.48 32.46 -9.96
C GLY A 525 6.95 32.15 -9.72
N PRO A 526 7.70 32.93 -8.94
CA PRO A 526 9.12 32.68 -8.69
C PRO A 526 9.38 31.30 -8.09
N ARG A 527 8.50 30.87 -7.17
CA ARG A 527 8.60 29.54 -6.55
C ARG A 527 8.33 28.42 -7.55
N VAL A 528 7.35 28.58 -8.43
CA VAL A 528 7.07 27.59 -9.49
C VAL A 528 8.27 27.41 -10.41
N LEU A 529 8.99 28.51 -10.75
CA LEU A 529 10.21 28.43 -11.55
C LEU A 529 11.32 27.64 -10.83
N GLU A 530 11.51 27.86 -9.53
CA GLU A 530 12.51 27.10 -8.74
C GLU A 530 12.14 25.62 -8.64
N ILE A 531 10.86 25.28 -8.42
CA ILE A 531 10.39 23.89 -8.41
C ILE A 531 10.66 23.23 -9.78
N ASN A 532 10.32 23.88 -10.87
CA ASN A 532 10.53 23.38 -12.22
C ASN A 532 12.00 23.15 -12.52
N LYS A 533 12.87 24.09 -12.12
CA LYS A 533 14.32 23.95 -12.25
C LYS A 533 14.84 22.75 -11.45
N TYR A 534 14.43 22.62 -10.19
CA TYR A 534 14.81 21.51 -9.32
C TYR A 534 14.32 20.16 -9.88
N LEU A 535 13.08 20.09 -10.38
CA LEU A 535 12.52 18.92 -11.03
C LEU A 535 13.30 18.54 -12.30
N GLN A 536 13.61 19.51 -13.13
CA GLN A 536 14.39 19.29 -14.35
C GLN A 536 15.80 18.76 -14.05
N GLU A 537 16.45 19.25 -12.99
CA GLU A 537 17.76 18.75 -12.57
C GLU A 537 17.69 17.29 -12.10
N ASN A 538 16.69 16.93 -11.32
CA ASN A 538 16.47 15.55 -10.87
C ASN A 538 16.16 14.61 -12.05
N LEU A 539 15.38 15.06 -13.04
CA LEU A 539 15.05 14.26 -14.23
C LEU A 539 16.25 13.96 -15.12
N LYS A 540 17.37 14.65 -14.99
CA LYS A 540 18.62 14.28 -15.69
C LYS A 540 19.14 12.89 -15.30
N LEU A 541 18.76 12.38 -14.13
CA LEU A 541 19.08 11.02 -13.71
C LEU A 541 18.22 9.95 -14.41
N TYR A 542 17.20 10.36 -15.17
CA TYR A 542 16.23 9.50 -15.85
C TYR A 542 16.19 9.87 -17.36
N PRO A 543 17.22 9.51 -18.14
CA PRO A 543 17.37 9.95 -19.53
C PRO A 543 16.24 9.49 -20.46
N GLU A 544 15.48 8.48 -20.06
CA GLU A 544 14.32 7.97 -20.78
C GLU A 544 13.05 8.83 -20.59
N ILE A 545 13.05 9.76 -19.63
CA ILE A 545 11.94 10.67 -19.35
C ILE A 545 12.16 11.99 -20.08
N THR A 546 11.13 12.48 -20.74
CA THR A 546 11.18 13.78 -21.42
C THR A 546 10.51 14.84 -20.55
N TYR A 547 11.25 15.89 -20.20
CA TYR A 547 10.68 17.07 -19.55
C TYR A 547 10.14 18.05 -20.62
N ILE A 548 8.93 18.55 -20.40
CA ILE A 548 8.29 19.56 -21.25
C ILE A 548 8.09 20.83 -20.43
N PRO A 549 8.75 21.95 -20.76
CA PRO A 549 8.53 23.21 -20.06
C PRO A 549 7.13 23.78 -20.37
N PHE A 550 6.44 24.25 -19.32
CA PHE A 550 5.15 24.93 -19.41
C PHE A 550 5.19 26.35 -18.82
N ASP A 551 6.34 26.99 -18.89
CA ASP A 551 6.59 28.35 -18.40
C ASP A 551 6.17 29.44 -19.41
N THR A 552 5.85 29.09 -20.65
CA THR A 552 5.50 30.01 -21.73
C THR A 552 4.20 30.81 -21.52
N LEU A 553 3.38 30.41 -20.53
CA LEU A 553 2.16 31.13 -20.14
C LEU A 553 2.40 32.16 -19.02
N GLY A 554 3.65 32.36 -18.65
CA GLY A 554 4.15 33.37 -17.72
C GLY A 554 5.33 34.14 -18.31
N ASP A 555 5.73 35.23 -17.65
CA ASP A 555 6.94 35.96 -17.98
C ASP A 555 8.20 35.30 -17.38
N SER A 556 9.37 35.94 -17.54
CA SER A 556 10.65 35.44 -16.99
C SER A 556 10.71 35.35 -15.48
N GLU A 557 9.81 35.98 -14.76
CA GLU A 557 9.67 35.93 -13.31
C GLU A 557 8.56 34.95 -12.86
N GLY A 558 7.93 34.23 -13.83
CA GLY A 558 6.84 33.29 -13.59
C GLY A 558 5.50 33.99 -13.31
N VAL A 559 5.38 35.27 -13.56
CA VAL A 559 4.12 36.00 -13.41
C VAL A 559 3.21 35.68 -14.60
N LEU A 560 1.93 35.42 -14.30
CA LEU A 560 0.93 35.10 -15.32
C LEU A 560 0.82 36.16 -16.39
N LEU A 561 0.83 35.78 -17.68
CA LEU A 561 0.44 36.63 -18.77
C LEU A 561 -1.08 36.64 -18.86
N GLU A 562 -1.75 37.69 -18.36
CA GLU A 562 -3.20 37.79 -18.15
C GLU A 562 -4.04 37.34 -19.36
N GLU A 563 -3.55 37.55 -20.57
CA GLU A 563 -4.24 37.17 -21.81
C GLU A 563 -4.50 35.66 -21.95
N TYR A 564 -3.77 34.80 -21.24
CA TYR A 564 -3.88 33.32 -21.28
C TYR A 564 -4.72 32.73 -20.14
N TRP A 565 -5.13 33.55 -19.18
CA TRP A 565 -5.70 33.03 -17.95
C TRP A 565 -7.16 33.42 -17.74
N HIS A 566 -7.95 32.49 -17.23
CA HIS A 566 -9.32 32.73 -16.83
C HIS A 566 -9.39 33.30 -15.40
N ASP A 567 -8.50 32.76 -14.55
CA ASP A 567 -8.32 33.15 -13.15
C ASP A 567 -6.83 32.98 -12.80
N GLY A 568 -6.48 33.11 -11.52
CA GLY A 568 -5.09 32.99 -11.06
C GLY A 568 -4.47 31.57 -11.15
N THR A 569 -5.19 30.60 -11.73
CA THR A 569 -4.75 29.19 -11.77
C THR A 569 -5.12 28.49 -13.07
N HIS A 570 -6.27 28.80 -13.68
CA HIS A 570 -6.79 28.06 -14.84
C HIS A 570 -6.64 28.86 -16.12
N PRO A 571 -6.12 28.25 -17.19
CA PRO A 571 -6.06 28.88 -18.50
C PRO A 571 -7.47 29.20 -19.05
N ASN A 572 -7.56 30.22 -19.88
CA ASN A 572 -8.71 30.48 -20.75
C ASN A 572 -8.52 29.74 -22.11
N ALA A 573 -9.43 29.90 -23.06
CA ALA A 573 -9.37 29.23 -24.37
C ALA A 573 -8.05 29.48 -25.10
N LYS A 574 -7.50 30.70 -25.00
CA LYS A 574 -6.23 31.09 -25.63
C LYS A 574 -5.03 30.42 -24.96
N GLY A 575 -5.07 30.31 -23.61
CA GLY A 575 -4.07 29.57 -22.84
C GLY A 575 -4.06 28.09 -23.20
N TYR A 576 -5.23 27.45 -23.26
CA TYR A 576 -5.34 26.06 -23.71
C TYR A 576 -4.90 25.84 -25.16
N GLU A 577 -5.11 26.82 -26.05
CA GLU A 577 -4.59 26.74 -27.42
C GLU A 577 -3.05 26.77 -27.45
N ALA A 578 -2.43 27.63 -26.64
CA ALA A 578 -0.97 27.70 -26.53
C ALA A 578 -0.38 26.40 -25.96
N GLU A 579 -0.96 25.88 -24.88
CA GLU A 579 -0.60 24.61 -24.27
C GLU A 579 -0.77 23.42 -25.23
N GLY A 580 -1.90 23.39 -25.94
CA GLY A 580 -2.20 22.37 -26.94
C GLY A 580 -1.19 22.31 -28.09
N LYS A 581 -0.69 23.47 -28.56
CA LYS A 581 0.38 23.53 -29.57
C LYS A 581 1.67 22.88 -29.06
N ILE A 582 2.04 23.14 -27.82
CA ILE A 582 3.23 22.53 -27.18
C ILE A 582 3.07 21.01 -27.13
N LEU A 583 1.97 20.52 -26.54
CA LEU A 583 1.76 19.06 -26.36
C LEU A 583 1.62 18.35 -27.71
N ARG A 584 0.98 18.95 -28.70
CA ARG A 584 0.80 18.36 -30.03
C ARG A 584 2.12 17.90 -30.64
N GLU A 585 3.20 18.68 -30.47
CA GLU A 585 4.52 18.30 -30.99
C GLU A 585 5.02 16.97 -30.45
N TYR A 586 4.69 16.66 -29.20
CA TYR A 586 5.10 15.40 -28.54
C TYR A 586 4.09 14.27 -28.76
N ILE A 587 2.81 14.60 -28.94
CA ILE A 587 1.75 13.62 -29.19
C ILE A 587 1.91 12.96 -30.56
N VAL A 588 2.27 13.69 -31.59
CA VAL A 588 2.37 13.18 -32.98
C VAL A 588 3.76 12.65 -33.36
N LYS A 589 4.81 13.03 -32.67
CA LYS A 589 6.16 12.47 -32.85
C LYS A 589 6.23 11.07 -32.27
#